data_0bfae32f9605683988a3590421bc8cc1
#
_entry.id   0bfae32f9605683988a3590421bc8cc1
#
_cell.length_a   1.000
_cell.length_b   1.000
_cell.length_c   1.000
_cell.angle_alpha   90.00
_cell.angle_beta   90.00
_cell.angle_gamma   90.00
#
_symmetry.space_group_name_H-M   'P 1'
#
loop_
_entity.id
_entity.type
_entity.pdbx_description
1 polymer ?
#
loop_
_entity_poly.entity_id
_entity_poly.type
_entity_poly.pdbx_seq_one_letter_code
_entity_poly.pdbx_strand_id
1 'polypeptide(L)'
;MATPAYMSITGKQSGLITAGAFTAESVGNTYQEGHEDEILIQAFEHEIVIPRDPQSGQPTGRSIHKPLVVTKVVDKASPLLLQALVNGEKITSAVIKWYRTSAEGKQEHYFTTTLEDALIVNIKGKMHHCQDDAMKHFTQLEEVYFSYRKISWDHVGANTVGSYDWRDEEGNS
;
A
#
# COMPACT_ATOMS: atom_id res chain seq x y z
N MET A 1 -0.73 0.82 20.40
CA MET A 1 -1.81 0.21 19.63
C MET A 1 -1.64 0.55 18.15
N ALA A 2 -1.68 -0.44 17.29
CA ALA A 2 -1.56 -0.18 15.86
C ALA A 2 -2.80 0.57 15.35
N THR A 3 -2.58 1.66 14.64
CA THR A 3 -3.65 2.44 14.02
C THR A 3 -3.86 1.99 12.58
N PRO A 4 -5.07 2.09 12.04
CA PRO A 4 -5.33 1.67 10.66
C PRO A 4 -4.67 2.60 9.65
N ALA A 5 -4.43 2.09 8.45
CA ALA A 5 -4.08 2.87 7.29
C ALA A 5 -5.08 2.56 6.16
N TYR A 6 -5.27 3.51 5.27
CA TYR A 6 -6.19 3.38 4.16
C TYR A 6 -5.50 3.71 2.85
N MET A 7 -5.90 3.03 1.78
CA MET A 7 -5.24 3.18 0.48
C MET A 7 -6.27 3.35 -0.63
N SER A 8 -6.06 4.33 -1.50
CA SER A 8 -6.79 4.49 -2.75
C SER A 8 -5.88 4.15 -3.92
N ILE A 9 -6.44 3.45 -4.93
CA ILE A 9 -5.70 2.98 -6.10
C ILE A 9 -6.45 3.39 -7.35
N THR A 10 -5.75 4.07 -8.26
CA THR A 10 -6.30 4.50 -9.55
C THR A 10 -5.51 3.84 -10.68
N GLY A 11 -6.21 3.08 -11.52
CA GLY A 11 -5.63 2.47 -12.72
C GLY A 11 -5.80 3.36 -13.94
N LYS A 12 -4.92 3.19 -14.92
CA LYS A 12 -4.97 3.96 -16.16
C LYS A 12 -6.24 3.70 -16.97
N GLN A 13 -6.70 2.46 -17.01
CA GLN A 13 -7.90 2.04 -17.76
C GLN A 13 -9.12 1.86 -16.85
N SER A 14 -8.92 1.31 -15.67
CA SER A 14 -10.00 0.96 -14.75
C SER A 14 -10.52 2.15 -13.93
N GLY A 15 -9.81 3.29 -13.95
CA GLY A 15 -10.17 4.44 -13.09
C GLY A 15 -9.93 4.12 -11.61
N LEU A 16 -10.80 4.62 -10.74
CA LEU A 16 -10.67 4.39 -9.30
C LEU A 16 -11.03 2.95 -8.95
N ILE A 17 -10.02 2.09 -8.83
CA ILE A 17 -10.19 0.66 -8.55
C ILE A 17 -10.82 0.44 -7.17
N THR A 18 -10.51 1.29 -6.20
CA THR A 18 -10.98 1.19 -4.82
C THR A 18 -12.34 1.85 -4.58
N ALA A 19 -13.05 2.27 -5.64
CA ALA A 19 -14.39 2.87 -5.52
C ALA A 19 -15.35 1.90 -4.82
N GLY A 20 -15.94 2.34 -3.71
CA GLY A 20 -16.87 1.55 -2.92
C GLY A 20 -16.27 0.34 -2.23
N ALA A 21 -14.94 0.24 -2.12
CA ALA A 21 -14.25 -0.91 -1.56
C ALA A 21 -14.48 -1.09 -0.06
N PHE A 22 -14.72 0.00 0.67
CA PHE A 22 -14.91 -0.03 2.12
C PHE A 22 -16.35 0.36 2.50
N THR A 23 -17.30 -0.42 1.99
CA THR A 23 -18.74 -0.28 2.27
C THR A 23 -19.26 -1.58 2.90
N ALA A 24 -20.45 -1.54 3.50
CA ALA A 24 -21.07 -2.72 4.07
C ALA A 24 -21.31 -3.83 3.03
N GLU A 25 -21.59 -3.46 1.78
CA GLU A 25 -21.72 -4.40 0.67
C GLU A 25 -20.41 -5.12 0.35
N SER A 26 -19.28 -4.40 0.47
CA SER A 26 -17.94 -4.91 0.15
C SER A 26 -17.33 -5.74 1.27
N VAL A 27 -17.35 -5.26 2.50
CA VAL A 27 -16.59 -5.84 3.64
C VAL A 27 -17.48 -6.25 4.83
N GLY A 28 -18.79 -6.14 4.70
CA GLY A 28 -19.72 -6.54 5.75
C GLY A 28 -19.61 -5.68 7.00
N ASN A 29 -19.49 -6.32 8.15
CA ASN A 29 -19.51 -5.65 9.46
C ASN A 29 -18.20 -4.92 9.83
N THR A 30 -17.17 -5.01 9.02
CA THR A 30 -15.91 -4.28 9.25
C THR A 30 -15.94 -2.85 8.71
N TYR A 31 -17.00 -2.47 8.04
CA TYR A 31 -17.19 -1.15 7.46
C TYR A 31 -17.11 -0.03 8.52
N GLN A 32 -16.42 1.06 8.15
CA GLN A 32 -16.42 2.31 8.91
C GLN A 32 -16.70 3.48 7.96
N GLU A 33 -17.54 4.40 8.42
CA GLU A 33 -17.93 5.57 7.65
C GLU A 33 -16.74 6.52 7.42
N GLY A 34 -16.69 7.13 6.22
CA GLY A 34 -15.65 8.11 5.87
C GLY A 34 -14.53 7.57 4.99
N HIS A 35 -14.49 6.26 4.70
CA HIS A 35 -13.42 5.64 3.91
C HIS A 35 -13.97 4.74 2.78
N GLU A 36 -15.13 5.08 2.22
CA GLU A 36 -15.88 4.24 1.28
C GLU A 36 -15.11 3.90 0.02
N ASP A 37 -14.25 4.82 -0.45
CA ASP A 37 -13.47 4.66 -1.69
C ASP A 37 -12.01 4.28 -1.42
N GLU A 38 -11.74 3.72 -0.26
CA GLU A 38 -10.41 3.29 0.15
C GLU A 38 -10.42 1.83 0.60
N ILE A 39 -9.29 1.17 0.55
CA ILE A 39 -9.13 -0.15 1.16
C ILE A 39 -8.50 -0.01 2.54
N LEU A 40 -8.94 -0.85 3.47
CA LEU A 40 -8.31 -0.94 4.79
C LEU A 40 -7.03 -1.77 4.68
N ILE A 41 -5.91 -1.18 5.11
CA ILE A 41 -4.63 -1.87 5.20
C ILE A 41 -4.46 -2.41 6.60
N GLN A 42 -4.26 -3.72 6.72
CA GLN A 42 -4.06 -4.41 8.00
C GLN A 42 -2.60 -4.62 8.32
N ALA A 43 -1.76 -4.76 7.29
CA ALA A 43 -0.31 -4.88 7.46
C ALA A 43 0.39 -4.22 6.28
N PHE A 44 1.59 -3.73 6.54
CA PHE A 44 2.39 -3.02 5.56
C PHE A 44 3.85 -3.42 5.71
N GLU A 45 4.52 -3.61 4.58
CA GLU A 45 5.94 -3.90 4.55
C GLU A 45 6.58 -3.20 3.34
N HIS A 46 7.65 -2.47 3.59
CA HIS A 46 8.41 -1.82 2.53
C HIS A 46 9.86 -1.68 2.96
N GLU A 47 10.77 -1.99 2.06
CA GLU A 47 12.20 -1.92 2.32
C GLU A 47 12.92 -1.26 1.14
N ILE A 48 13.77 -0.31 1.47
CA ILE A 48 14.69 0.32 0.54
C ILE A 48 16.10 0.08 1.10
N VAL A 49 16.99 -0.47 0.29
CA VAL A 49 18.33 -0.85 0.71
C VAL A 49 19.38 -0.36 -0.27
N ILE A 50 20.52 0.07 0.24
CA ILE A 50 21.73 0.31 -0.57
C ILE A 50 22.64 -0.89 -0.36
N PRO A 51 23.00 -1.63 -1.44
CA PRO A 51 23.92 -2.77 -1.30
C PRO A 51 25.28 -2.28 -0.82
N ARG A 52 25.87 -3.03 0.10
CA ARG A 52 27.16 -2.72 0.72
C ARG A 52 28.11 -3.90 0.59
N ASP A 53 29.40 -3.59 0.51
CA ASP A 53 30.45 -4.59 0.67
C ASP A 53 30.41 -5.10 2.13
N PRO A 54 30.24 -6.42 2.37
CA PRO A 54 30.21 -6.97 3.73
C PRO A 54 31.46 -6.74 4.58
N GLN A 55 32.62 -6.54 3.93
CA GLN A 55 33.90 -6.36 4.63
C GLN A 55 34.18 -4.89 4.95
N SER A 56 34.01 -4.00 3.98
CA SER A 56 34.35 -2.58 4.13
C SER A 56 33.17 -1.73 4.61
N GLY A 57 31.93 -2.20 4.43
CA GLY A 57 30.72 -1.41 4.68
C GLY A 57 30.44 -0.32 3.67
N GLN A 58 31.23 -0.25 2.59
CA GLN A 58 31.08 0.77 1.56
C GLN A 58 29.93 0.45 0.61
N PRO A 59 29.16 1.46 0.17
CA PRO A 59 28.11 1.25 -0.84
C PRO A 59 28.70 0.72 -2.15
N THR A 60 28.04 -0.29 -2.73
CA THR A 60 28.46 -0.91 -3.99
C THR A 60 27.54 -0.61 -5.16
N GLY A 61 26.48 0.17 -4.95
CA GLY A 61 25.52 0.48 -6.01
C GLY A 61 24.49 1.49 -5.57
N ARG A 62 23.46 1.65 -6.42
CA ARG A 62 22.32 2.54 -6.14
C ARG A 62 21.33 1.87 -5.18
N SER A 63 20.40 2.65 -4.66
CA SER A 63 19.33 2.12 -3.83
C SER A 63 18.50 1.09 -4.60
N ILE A 64 18.14 0.02 -3.90
CA ILE A 64 17.25 -1.03 -4.40
C ILE A 64 15.92 -0.87 -3.68
N HIS A 65 14.87 -0.62 -4.44
CA HIS A 65 13.51 -0.52 -3.94
C HIS A 65 12.82 -1.86 -4.08
N LYS A 66 12.61 -2.55 -2.97
CA LYS A 66 11.83 -3.78 -2.96
C LYS A 66 10.36 -3.47 -3.16
N PRO A 67 9.54 -4.42 -3.65
CA PRO A 67 8.12 -4.15 -3.79
C PRO A 67 7.48 -3.70 -2.48
N LEU A 68 6.59 -2.72 -2.56
CA LEU A 68 5.79 -2.28 -1.43
C LEU A 68 4.62 -3.26 -1.26
N VAL A 69 4.47 -3.82 -0.07
CA VAL A 69 3.48 -4.87 0.21
C VAL A 69 2.43 -4.36 1.17
N VAL A 70 1.17 -4.50 0.79
CA VAL A 70 0.04 -4.22 1.68
C VAL A 70 -0.78 -5.49 1.86
N THR A 71 -1.23 -5.72 3.09
CA THR A 71 -2.16 -6.81 3.42
C THR A 71 -3.54 -6.23 3.64
N LYS A 72 -4.52 -6.76 2.92
CA LYS A 72 -5.90 -6.31 2.98
C LYS A 72 -6.86 -7.49 3.03
N VAL A 73 -8.10 -7.25 3.46
CA VAL A 73 -9.16 -8.26 3.36
C VAL A 73 -9.67 -8.34 1.92
N VAL A 74 -10.26 -9.46 1.56
CA VAL A 74 -10.96 -9.61 0.28
C VAL A 74 -12.17 -8.66 0.27
N ASP A 75 -12.24 -7.81 -0.74
CA ASP A 75 -13.27 -6.78 -0.86
C ASP A 75 -13.71 -6.58 -2.31
N LYS A 76 -14.52 -5.55 -2.55
CA LYS A 76 -15.02 -5.20 -3.89
C LYS A 76 -13.90 -4.88 -4.89
N ALA A 77 -12.76 -4.37 -4.42
CA ALA A 77 -11.61 -4.04 -5.26
C ALA A 77 -10.82 -5.29 -5.69
N SER A 78 -10.96 -6.42 -5.00
CA SER A 78 -10.15 -7.61 -5.24
C SER A 78 -10.21 -8.13 -6.68
N PRO A 79 -11.38 -8.29 -7.33
CA PRO A 79 -11.43 -8.71 -8.73
C PRO A 79 -10.75 -7.72 -9.68
N LEU A 80 -10.89 -6.42 -9.42
CA LEU A 80 -10.27 -5.38 -10.25
C LEU A 80 -8.76 -5.34 -10.11
N LEU A 81 -8.25 -5.56 -8.90
CA LEU A 81 -6.80 -5.65 -8.66
C LEU A 81 -6.19 -6.86 -9.34
N LEU A 82 -6.85 -8.02 -9.26
CA LEU A 82 -6.42 -9.23 -9.95
C LEU A 82 -6.44 -9.05 -11.48
N GLN A 83 -7.48 -8.39 -11.99
CA GLN A 83 -7.58 -8.09 -13.43
C GLN A 83 -6.45 -7.13 -13.87
N ALA A 84 -6.15 -6.12 -13.07
CA ALA A 84 -5.05 -5.19 -13.34
C ALA A 84 -3.69 -5.89 -13.36
N LEU A 85 -3.47 -6.85 -12.44
CA LEU A 85 -2.26 -7.66 -12.42
C LEU A 85 -2.13 -8.50 -13.70
N VAL A 86 -3.18 -9.22 -14.06
CA VAL A 86 -3.18 -10.13 -15.21
C VAL A 86 -2.98 -9.38 -16.52
N ASN A 87 -3.60 -8.20 -16.64
CA ASN A 87 -3.51 -7.37 -17.84
C ASN A 87 -2.26 -6.47 -17.86
N GLY A 88 -1.49 -6.43 -16.80
CA GLY A 88 -0.35 -5.53 -16.70
C GLY A 88 -0.74 -4.06 -16.72
N GLU A 89 -1.92 -3.73 -16.17
CA GLU A 89 -2.42 -2.35 -16.16
C GLU A 89 -1.53 -1.45 -15.30
N LYS A 90 -1.17 -0.29 -15.85
CA LYS A 90 -0.41 0.71 -15.12
C LYS A 90 -1.31 1.37 -14.06
N ILE A 91 -0.81 1.44 -12.84
CA ILE A 91 -1.45 2.17 -11.75
C ILE A 91 -0.91 3.59 -11.77
N THR A 92 -1.75 4.54 -12.15
CA THR A 92 -1.34 5.95 -12.28
C THR A 92 -1.04 6.57 -10.94
N SER A 93 -1.80 6.20 -9.90
CA SER A 93 -1.64 6.71 -8.55
C SER A 93 -2.11 5.69 -7.52
N ALA A 94 -1.32 5.51 -6.48
CA ALA A 94 -1.70 4.73 -5.30
C ALA A 94 -1.31 5.53 -4.07
N VAL A 95 -2.27 5.90 -3.24
CA VAL A 95 -2.08 6.79 -2.11
C VAL A 95 -2.42 6.05 -0.82
N ILE A 96 -1.46 5.96 0.10
CA ILE A 96 -1.65 5.38 1.43
C ILE A 96 -1.71 6.52 2.43
N LYS A 97 -2.81 6.59 3.16
CA LYS A 97 -3.01 7.55 4.24
C LYS A 97 -2.82 6.85 5.58
N TRP A 98 -1.89 7.36 6.36
CA TRP A 98 -1.55 6.84 7.67
C TRP A 98 -2.20 7.69 8.75
N TYR A 99 -2.82 7.04 9.71
CA TYR A 99 -3.55 7.68 10.81
C TYR A 99 -2.88 7.38 12.14
N ARG A 100 -2.97 8.32 13.06
CA ARG A 100 -2.55 8.17 14.45
C ARG A 100 -3.59 8.77 15.37
N THR A 101 -3.50 8.46 16.66
CA THR A 101 -4.33 9.10 17.65
C THR A 101 -3.71 10.44 18.02
N SER A 102 -4.49 11.53 17.87
CA SER A 102 -4.06 12.87 18.26
C SER A 102 -3.99 13.01 19.78
N ALA A 103 -3.38 14.11 20.25
CA ALA A 103 -3.35 14.46 21.68
C ALA A 103 -4.75 14.60 22.29
N GLU A 104 -5.76 14.87 21.45
CA GLU A 104 -7.16 15.00 21.85
C GLU A 104 -7.94 13.68 21.81
N GLY A 105 -7.26 12.58 21.46
CA GLY A 105 -7.86 11.25 21.39
C GLY A 105 -8.61 10.94 20.10
N LYS A 106 -8.52 11.78 19.09
CA LYS A 106 -9.14 11.58 17.78
C LYS A 106 -8.15 11.00 16.78
N GLN A 107 -8.65 10.24 15.79
CA GLN A 107 -7.81 9.80 14.68
C GLN A 107 -7.48 10.98 13.77
N GLU A 108 -6.19 11.16 13.48
CA GLU A 108 -5.73 12.19 12.55
C GLU A 108 -4.85 11.60 11.46
N HIS A 109 -5.03 12.07 10.24
CA HIS A 109 -4.16 11.76 9.10
C HIS A 109 -2.85 12.54 9.28
N TYR A 110 -1.73 11.81 9.45
CA TYR A 110 -0.45 12.45 9.75
C TYR A 110 0.65 12.19 8.72
N PHE A 111 0.52 11.12 7.93
CA PHE A 111 1.54 10.73 6.97
C PHE A 111 0.88 10.18 5.70
N THR A 112 1.47 10.49 4.54
CA THR A 112 0.99 10.01 3.23
C THR A 112 2.14 9.40 2.45
N THR A 113 1.92 8.21 1.90
CA THR A 113 2.82 7.58 0.94
C THR A 113 2.11 7.53 -0.40
N THR A 114 2.72 8.10 -1.44
CA THR A 114 2.13 8.17 -2.78
C THR A 114 3.05 7.44 -3.77
N LEU A 115 2.48 6.50 -4.52
CA LEU A 115 3.14 5.83 -5.63
C LEU A 115 2.59 6.38 -6.94
N GLU A 116 3.48 6.67 -7.89
CA GLU A 116 3.10 7.10 -9.23
C GLU A 116 3.74 6.18 -10.27
N ASP A 117 3.03 5.95 -11.36
CA ASP A 117 3.40 5.00 -12.41
C ASP A 117 3.82 3.65 -11.80
N ALA A 118 2.92 3.12 -11.00
CA ALA A 118 3.12 1.86 -10.32
C ALA A 118 2.58 0.70 -11.15
N LEU A 119 2.97 -0.50 -10.77
CA LEU A 119 2.51 -1.75 -11.37
C LEU A 119 2.30 -2.76 -10.26
N ILE A 120 1.19 -3.47 -10.31
CA ILE A 120 0.98 -4.60 -9.42
C ILE A 120 1.79 -5.77 -9.96
N VAL A 121 2.72 -6.29 -9.16
CA VAL A 121 3.63 -7.35 -9.60
C VAL A 121 3.32 -8.70 -9.00
N ASN A 122 2.54 -8.73 -7.92
CA ASN A 122 2.14 -9.98 -7.27
C ASN A 122 0.91 -9.75 -6.41
N ILE A 123 -0.02 -10.67 -6.41
CA ILE A 123 -1.12 -10.73 -5.45
C ILE A 123 -1.16 -12.14 -4.88
N LYS A 124 -1.01 -12.24 -3.57
CA LYS A 124 -1.00 -13.51 -2.85
C LYS A 124 -2.25 -13.61 -1.98
N GLY A 125 -3.17 -14.48 -2.39
CA GLY A 125 -4.36 -14.79 -1.60
C GLY A 125 -4.01 -15.73 -0.44
N LYS A 126 -4.64 -15.51 0.70
CA LYS A 126 -4.35 -16.27 1.92
C LYS A 126 -5.60 -16.43 2.78
N MET A 127 -5.79 -17.64 3.24
CA MET A 127 -6.80 -17.93 4.26
C MET A 127 -6.16 -18.81 5.32
N HIS A 128 -6.24 -18.39 6.56
CA HIS A 128 -5.76 -19.20 7.68
C HIS A 128 -6.70 -20.39 7.92
N HIS A 129 -6.19 -21.41 8.58
CA HIS A 129 -6.99 -22.59 8.90
C HIS A 129 -8.16 -22.19 9.81
N CYS A 130 -9.39 -22.30 9.27
CA CYS A 130 -10.58 -21.76 9.94
C CYS A 130 -10.98 -22.50 11.23
N GLN A 131 -10.48 -23.72 11.43
CA GLN A 131 -10.74 -24.52 12.63
C GLN A 131 -9.68 -24.36 13.71
N ASP A 132 -8.59 -23.62 13.44
CA ASP A 132 -7.57 -23.31 14.42
C ASP A 132 -8.03 -22.15 15.30
N ASP A 133 -8.19 -22.40 16.61
CA ASP A 133 -8.64 -21.37 17.56
C ASP A 133 -7.72 -20.16 17.62
N ALA A 134 -6.42 -20.35 17.39
CA ALA A 134 -5.46 -19.24 17.36
C ALA A 134 -5.66 -18.32 16.15
N MET A 135 -6.28 -18.81 15.06
CA MET A 135 -6.43 -18.10 13.80
C MET A 135 -7.86 -17.61 13.51
N LYS A 136 -8.79 -17.84 14.45
CA LYS A 136 -10.22 -17.50 14.22
C LYS A 136 -10.54 -16.01 14.09
N HIS A 137 -9.56 -15.14 14.43
CA HIS A 137 -9.70 -13.70 14.26
C HIS A 137 -9.37 -13.22 12.84
N PHE A 138 -8.79 -14.08 12.02
CA PHE A 138 -8.41 -13.75 10.65
C PHE A 138 -9.52 -14.13 9.68
N THR A 139 -9.77 -13.24 8.70
CA THR A 139 -10.63 -13.52 7.55
C THR A 139 -9.78 -13.91 6.35
N GLN A 140 -10.38 -13.95 5.16
CA GLN A 140 -9.62 -14.14 3.93
C GLN A 140 -8.81 -12.87 3.64
N LEU A 141 -7.52 -13.02 3.38
CA LEU A 141 -6.58 -11.92 3.20
C LEU A 141 -5.93 -11.99 1.82
N GLU A 142 -5.46 -10.83 1.38
CA GLU A 142 -4.66 -10.68 0.17
C GLU A 142 -3.44 -9.82 0.47
N GLU A 143 -2.28 -10.24 -0.02
CA GLU A 143 -1.08 -9.42 -0.03
C GLU A 143 -0.87 -8.89 -1.44
N VAL A 144 -0.85 -7.59 -1.61
CA VAL A 144 -0.68 -6.92 -2.90
C VAL A 144 0.70 -6.28 -2.95
N TYR A 145 1.46 -6.59 -3.99
CA TYR A 145 2.83 -6.13 -4.16
C TYR A 145 2.88 -5.10 -5.28
N PHE A 146 3.42 -3.93 -4.97
CA PHE A 146 3.54 -2.82 -5.91
C PHE A 146 5.00 -2.54 -6.25
N SER A 147 5.30 -2.44 -7.53
CA SER A 147 6.49 -1.80 -8.03
C SER A 147 6.11 -0.40 -8.51
N TYR A 148 7.01 0.56 -8.47
CA TYR A 148 6.70 1.95 -8.79
C TYR A 148 7.87 2.63 -9.50
N ARG A 149 7.54 3.66 -10.29
CA ARG A 149 8.55 4.57 -10.85
C ARG A 149 8.90 5.66 -9.85
N LYS A 150 7.89 6.24 -9.20
CA LYS A 150 8.06 7.33 -8.25
C LYS A 150 7.36 7.01 -6.95
N ILE A 151 8.01 7.35 -5.85
CA ILE A 151 7.44 7.28 -4.51
C ILE A 151 7.67 8.62 -3.81
N SER A 152 6.66 9.09 -3.09
CA SER A 152 6.71 10.31 -2.30
C SER A 152 6.25 10.03 -0.88
N TRP A 153 6.93 10.64 0.08
CA TRP A 153 6.59 10.56 1.50
C TRP A 153 6.32 11.98 2.00
N ASP A 154 5.17 12.19 2.60
CA ASP A 154 4.74 13.47 3.12
C ASP A 154 4.30 13.33 4.57
N HIS A 155 5.01 13.97 5.50
CA HIS A 155 4.57 14.08 6.89
C HIS A 155 3.69 15.32 7.00
N VAL A 156 2.39 15.13 6.89
CA VAL A 156 1.39 16.20 6.83
C VAL A 156 1.42 17.07 8.09
N GLY A 157 1.58 16.45 9.26
CA GLY A 157 1.59 17.18 10.53
C GLY A 157 2.80 18.09 10.74
N ALA A 158 3.97 17.71 10.22
CA ALA A 158 5.22 18.45 10.40
C ALA A 158 5.72 19.13 9.12
N ASN A 159 4.99 19.03 8.02
CA ASN A 159 5.31 19.65 6.72
C ASN A 159 6.69 19.27 6.15
N THR A 160 7.07 18.00 6.27
CA THR A 160 8.27 17.48 5.64
C THR A 160 7.92 16.56 4.48
N VAL A 161 8.66 16.65 3.37
CA VAL A 161 8.41 15.89 2.15
C VAL A 161 9.71 15.28 1.65
N GLY A 162 9.64 14.02 1.23
CA GLY A 162 10.71 13.35 0.51
C GLY A 162 10.16 12.65 -0.72
N SER A 163 10.97 12.47 -1.75
CA SER A 163 10.54 11.75 -2.95
C SER A 163 11.72 11.08 -3.64
N TYR A 164 11.42 10.03 -4.41
CA TYR A 164 12.36 9.34 -5.26
C TYR A 164 11.71 9.03 -6.60
N ASP A 165 12.41 9.39 -7.70
CA ASP A 165 11.99 9.06 -9.06
C ASP A 165 13.22 8.51 -9.79
N TRP A 166 13.19 7.23 -10.18
CA TRP A 166 14.34 6.58 -10.80
C TRP A 166 14.66 7.14 -12.20
N ARG A 167 13.74 7.86 -12.84
CA ARG A 167 14.00 8.55 -14.10
C ARG A 167 14.94 9.76 -13.93
N ASP A 168 14.86 10.41 -12.78
CA ASP A 168 15.72 11.57 -12.51
C ASP A 168 17.17 11.17 -12.29
N GLU A 169 17.42 9.95 -11.81
CA GLU A 169 18.77 9.41 -11.66
C GLU A 169 19.43 9.09 -13.01
N GLU A 170 18.66 8.71 -14.01
CA GLU A 170 19.17 8.44 -15.37
C GLU A 170 19.60 9.71 -16.10
N GLY A 171 19.06 10.86 -15.75
CA GLY A 171 19.39 12.16 -16.34
C GLY A 171 20.65 12.82 -15.80
N ASN A 172 21.22 12.31 -14.70
CA ASN A 172 22.41 12.86 -14.05
C ASN A 172 23.69 12.02 -14.21
N SER A 173 23.68 11.11 -15.16
CA SER A 173 24.87 10.28 -15.48
C SER A 173 25.65 10.81 -16.68
#